data_db42b87f7d222b518915594e1a1f706d
#
_entry.id   db42b87f7d222b518915594e1a1f706d
#
_cell.length_a   1.000
_cell.length_b   1.000
_cell.length_c   1.000
_cell.angle_alpha   90.00
_cell.angle_beta   90.00
_cell.angle_gamma   90.00
#
_symmetry.space_group_name_H-M   'P 1'
#
loop_
_entity.id
_entity.type
_entity.pdbx_description
1 polymer ?
#
loop_
_entity_poly.entity_id
_entity_poly.type
_entity_poly.pdbx_seq_one_letter_code
_entity_poly.pdbx_strand_id
1 'polypeptide(L)'
;LLWCRKDFCCPASKRSLKQAFGFALLSLMGVAVNAVITRHYMNLAMGKGAVSFSESLIAGLGMLFGMGDGFYLGEFAGHFEQLVFLFSWICILAAVIHVFRPWMENPGKTASDLQHARTLLNLYSQNPCSYLTLEDDKILYFGKQVDGVIPYGIVGDTVVVNGDPVCKDEDFPKLLDEFKEFCLKSAHKLFILSITDHFL
;
A
#
# COMPACT_ATOMS: atom_id res chain seq x y z
N LEU A 1 5.99 5.07 19.81
CA LEU A 1 5.38 5.57 18.55
C LEU A 1 5.88 6.97 18.16
N LEU A 2 6.08 7.89 19.12
CA LEU A 2 6.59 9.25 18.84
C LEU A 2 8.05 9.29 18.36
N TRP A 3 8.85 8.27 18.69
CA TRP A 3 10.28 8.20 18.32
C TRP A 3 10.50 7.76 16.86
N CYS A 4 9.58 7.00 16.28
CA CYS A 4 9.64 6.52 14.89
C CYS A 4 8.88 7.41 13.89
N ARG A 5 8.52 8.65 14.27
CA ARG A 5 7.72 9.55 13.42
C ARG A 5 8.35 9.86 12.06
N LYS A 6 9.69 9.82 11.97
CA LYS A 6 10.42 10.04 10.70
C LYS A 6 10.26 8.87 9.73
N ASP A 7 10.06 7.65 10.26
CA ASP A 7 9.94 6.43 9.46
C ASP A 7 8.50 6.21 8.95
N PHE A 8 7.52 6.94 9.53
CA PHE A 8 6.11 6.88 9.13
C PHE A 8 5.66 8.03 8.22
N CYS A 9 6.60 8.79 7.66
CA CYS A 9 6.28 9.96 6.83
C CYS A 9 5.92 9.64 5.38
N CYS A 10 5.73 8.36 5.02
CA CYS A 10 5.39 7.99 3.66
C CYS A 10 3.88 8.15 3.43
N PRO A 11 3.47 8.98 2.46
CA PRO A 11 2.05 9.12 2.13
C PRO A 11 1.51 7.78 1.59
N ALA A 12 0.37 7.34 2.16
CA ALA A 12 -0.32 6.17 1.62
C ALA A 12 -0.78 6.44 0.18
N SER A 13 -0.59 5.48 -0.71
CA SER A 13 -1.09 5.58 -2.08
C SER A 13 -2.60 5.73 -2.11
N LYS A 14 -3.12 6.52 -3.06
CA LYS A 14 -4.57 6.65 -3.29
C LYS A 14 -5.24 5.29 -3.55
N ARG A 15 -4.54 4.35 -4.18
CA ARG A 15 -5.04 2.98 -4.42
C ARG A 15 -5.09 2.18 -3.13
N SER A 16 -4.05 2.24 -2.31
CA SER A 16 -3.99 1.58 -1.00
C SER A 16 -5.08 2.12 -0.07
N LEU A 17 -5.28 3.44 -0.06
CA LEU A 17 -6.33 4.07 0.73
C LEU A 17 -7.74 3.64 0.28
N LYS A 18 -8.00 3.51 -1.04
CA LYS A 18 -9.27 2.99 -1.56
C LYS A 18 -9.50 1.53 -1.14
N GLN A 19 -8.46 0.70 -1.16
CA GLN A 19 -8.54 -0.69 -0.71
C GLN A 19 -8.80 -0.77 0.81
N ALA A 20 -8.09 0.01 1.61
CA ALA A 20 -8.34 0.11 3.05
C ALA A 20 -9.77 0.54 3.36
N PHE A 21 -10.29 1.54 2.65
CA PHE A 21 -11.68 1.98 2.76
C PHE A 21 -12.66 0.87 2.36
N GLY A 22 -12.37 0.11 1.29
CA GLY A 22 -13.16 -1.04 0.88
C GLY A 22 -13.25 -2.11 1.97
N PHE A 23 -12.15 -2.47 2.62
CA PHE A 23 -12.14 -3.42 3.73
C PHE A 23 -12.87 -2.90 4.97
N ALA A 24 -12.74 -1.61 5.29
CA ALA A 24 -13.49 -0.99 6.38
C ALA A 24 -15.00 -1.01 6.10
N LEU A 25 -15.41 -0.69 4.88
CA LEU A 25 -16.82 -0.76 4.47
C LEU A 25 -17.36 -2.20 4.54
N LEU A 26 -16.56 -3.18 4.11
CA LEU A 26 -16.94 -4.59 4.18
C LEU A 26 -17.13 -5.06 5.63
N SER A 27 -16.29 -4.62 6.55
CA SER A 27 -16.45 -4.86 8.00
C SER A 27 -17.75 -4.27 8.51
N LEU A 28 -18.05 -3.01 8.19
CA LEU A 28 -19.30 -2.36 8.60
C LEU A 28 -20.55 -3.06 8.02
N MET A 29 -20.48 -3.51 6.77
CA MET A 29 -21.56 -4.31 6.16
C MET A 29 -21.78 -5.62 6.93
N GLY A 30 -20.72 -6.32 7.32
CA GLY A 30 -20.81 -7.53 8.13
C GLY A 30 -21.55 -7.30 9.45
N VAL A 31 -21.19 -6.22 10.14
CA VAL A 31 -21.86 -5.81 11.39
C VAL A 31 -23.34 -5.47 11.15
N ALA A 32 -23.66 -4.73 10.08
CA ALA A 32 -25.04 -4.38 9.76
C ALA A 32 -25.91 -5.62 9.44
N VAL A 33 -25.37 -6.57 8.67
CA VAL A 33 -26.05 -7.84 8.36
C VAL A 33 -26.28 -8.62 9.64
N ASN A 34 -25.28 -8.73 10.52
CA ASN A 34 -25.42 -9.38 11.81
C ASN A 34 -26.54 -8.72 12.66
N ALA A 35 -26.56 -7.38 12.72
CA ALA A 35 -27.58 -6.65 13.46
C ALA A 35 -29.00 -6.93 12.93
N VAL A 36 -29.18 -7.02 11.60
CA VAL A 36 -30.48 -7.37 10.99
C VAL A 36 -30.90 -8.80 11.36
N ILE A 37 -30.01 -9.76 11.29
CA ILE A 37 -30.24 -11.16 11.59
C ILE A 37 -30.60 -11.29 13.07
N THR A 38 -29.81 -10.74 13.97
CA THR A 38 -30.06 -10.77 15.42
C THR A 38 -31.41 -10.18 15.77
N ARG A 39 -31.76 -9.01 15.20
CA ARG A 39 -33.05 -8.38 15.37
C ARG A 39 -34.20 -9.29 14.90
N HIS A 40 -34.03 -9.94 13.74
CA HIS A 40 -35.06 -10.85 13.22
C HIS A 40 -35.32 -12.01 14.19
N TYR A 41 -34.30 -12.68 14.68
CA TYR A 41 -34.43 -13.79 15.64
C TYR A 41 -34.98 -13.32 16.97
N MET A 42 -34.58 -12.16 17.50
CA MET A 42 -35.10 -11.62 18.74
C MET A 42 -36.57 -11.26 18.64
N ASN A 43 -37.01 -10.67 17.52
CA ASN A 43 -38.42 -10.36 17.30
C ASN A 43 -39.27 -11.62 17.15
N LEU A 44 -38.71 -12.73 16.64
CA LEU A 44 -39.38 -14.03 16.62
C LEU A 44 -39.52 -14.64 18.03
N ALA A 45 -38.50 -14.50 18.88
CA ALA A 45 -38.47 -15.07 20.22
C ALA A 45 -39.28 -14.26 21.25
N MET A 46 -39.26 -12.93 21.16
CA MET A 46 -39.86 -12.01 22.14
C MET A 46 -41.17 -11.35 21.68
N GLY A 47 -41.56 -11.54 20.40
CA GLY A 47 -42.70 -10.86 19.78
C GLY A 47 -42.33 -9.63 18.96
N LYS A 48 -43.18 -9.30 17.97
CA LYS A 48 -42.93 -8.22 17.01
C LYS A 48 -42.72 -6.88 17.71
N GLY A 49 -41.59 -6.21 17.39
CA GLY A 49 -41.32 -4.84 17.81
C GLY A 49 -40.54 -4.69 19.11
N ALA A 50 -40.05 -5.78 19.71
CA ALA A 50 -39.31 -5.73 20.97
C ALA A 50 -37.94 -5.03 20.89
N VAL A 51 -37.30 -5.03 19.72
CA VAL A 51 -35.92 -4.45 19.53
C VAL A 51 -35.89 -3.50 18.36
N SER A 52 -35.38 -2.30 18.57
CA SER A 52 -35.19 -1.30 17.53
C SER A 52 -33.98 -1.66 16.65
N PHE A 53 -33.99 -1.22 15.36
CA PHE A 53 -32.85 -1.41 14.46
C PHE A 53 -31.58 -0.70 14.98
N SER A 54 -31.75 0.51 15.54
CA SER A 54 -30.64 1.28 16.11
C SER A 54 -29.99 0.58 17.30
N GLU A 55 -30.79 -0.03 18.17
CA GLU A 55 -30.30 -0.80 19.33
C GLU A 55 -29.51 -2.03 18.86
N SER A 56 -30.03 -2.76 17.87
CA SER A 56 -29.31 -3.91 17.28
C SER A 56 -27.99 -3.51 16.59
N LEU A 57 -27.95 -2.35 15.93
CA LEU A 57 -26.75 -1.84 15.29
C LEU A 57 -25.70 -1.42 16.33
N ILE A 58 -26.12 -0.72 17.39
CA ILE A 58 -25.24 -0.31 18.49
C ILE A 58 -24.68 -1.55 19.21
N ALA A 59 -25.52 -2.56 19.48
CA ALA A 59 -25.06 -3.81 20.05
C ALA A 59 -24.05 -4.53 19.15
N GLY A 60 -24.30 -4.61 17.83
CA GLY A 60 -23.35 -5.18 16.86
C GLY A 60 -22.02 -4.42 16.79
N LEU A 61 -22.04 -3.10 16.87
CA LEU A 61 -20.82 -2.31 16.97
C LEU A 61 -20.09 -2.53 18.30
N GLY A 62 -20.83 -2.65 19.41
CA GLY A 62 -20.26 -2.98 20.72
C GLY A 62 -19.53 -4.32 20.73
N MET A 63 -20.03 -5.31 20.01
CA MET A 63 -19.37 -6.62 19.87
C MET A 63 -17.96 -6.52 19.22
N LEU A 64 -17.75 -5.60 18.30
CA LEU A 64 -16.42 -5.37 17.71
C LEU A 64 -15.37 -4.96 18.76
N PHE A 65 -15.81 -4.35 19.85
CA PHE A 65 -14.94 -3.90 20.93
C PHE A 65 -14.99 -4.82 22.16
N GLY A 66 -15.64 -6.00 22.05
CA GLY A 66 -15.79 -6.93 23.18
C GLY A 66 -16.71 -6.42 24.28
N MET A 67 -17.55 -5.41 24.00
CA MET A 67 -18.52 -4.83 24.95
C MET A 67 -19.91 -5.47 24.85
N GLY A 68 -20.05 -6.55 24.09
CA GLY A 68 -21.33 -7.24 23.93
C GLY A 68 -21.62 -8.15 25.11
N ASP A 69 -22.66 -7.86 25.92
CA ASP A 69 -23.35 -8.89 26.67
C ASP A 69 -23.99 -9.80 25.64
N GLY A 70 -23.37 -10.98 25.41
CA GLY A 70 -23.81 -11.89 24.37
C GLY A 70 -25.32 -12.15 24.50
N PHE A 71 -26.06 -11.64 23.54
CA PHE A 71 -27.46 -12.05 23.38
C PHE A 71 -27.43 -13.50 22.90
N TYR A 72 -27.42 -14.42 23.86
CA TYR A 72 -27.43 -15.87 23.62
C TYR A 72 -28.78 -16.32 23.05
N LEU A 73 -28.87 -16.31 21.73
CA LEU A 73 -30.00 -16.88 20.97
C LEU A 73 -29.80 -18.37 20.66
N GLY A 74 -29.07 -19.10 21.51
CA GLY A 74 -28.75 -20.51 21.34
C GLY A 74 -27.38 -20.74 20.68
N GLU A 75 -26.89 -22.00 20.68
CA GLU A 75 -25.54 -22.36 20.21
C GLU A 75 -25.26 -21.94 18.79
N PHE A 76 -26.22 -22.00 17.88
CA PHE A 76 -26.04 -21.61 16.48
C PHE A 76 -25.81 -20.10 16.32
N ALA A 77 -26.55 -19.27 17.05
CA ALA A 77 -26.39 -17.82 17.01
C ALA A 77 -25.03 -17.38 17.58
N GLY A 78 -24.57 -18.03 18.65
CA GLY A 78 -23.26 -17.78 19.23
C GLY A 78 -22.10 -18.06 18.24
N HIS A 79 -22.17 -19.12 17.44
CA HIS A 79 -21.18 -19.43 16.42
C HIS A 79 -21.20 -18.42 15.28
N PHE A 80 -22.38 -17.97 14.84
CA PHE A 80 -22.53 -16.97 13.82
C PHE A 80 -21.95 -15.62 14.24
N GLU A 81 -22.21 -15.18 15.46
CA GLU A 81 -21.67 -13.97 16.05
C GLU A 81 -20.13 -14.00 16.12
N GLN A 82 -19.54 -15.13 16.52
CA GLN A 82 -18.10 -15.33 16.52
C GLN A 82 -17.50 -15.24 15.13
N LEU A 83 -18.12 -15.81 14.11
CA LEU A 83 -17.69 -15.73 12.73
C LEU A 83 -17.71 -14.28 12.21
N VAL A 84 -18.79 -13.53 12.49
CA VAL A 84 -18.88 -12.11 12.10
C VAL A 84 -17.83 -11.27 12.80
N PHE A 85 -17.59 -11.52 14.08
CA PHE A 85 -16.54 -10.87 14.85
C PHE A 85 -15.16 -11.11 14.23
N LEU A 86 -14.78 -12.37 14.00
CA LEU A 86 -13.52 -12.73 13.38
C LEU A 86 -13.36 -12.13 11.99
N PHE A 87 -14.39 -12.22 11.15
CA PHE A 87 -14.39 -11.63 9.82
C PHE A 87 -14.17 -10.11 9.86
N SER A 88 -14.84 -9.41 10.75
CA SER A 88 -14.71 -7.96 10.90
C SER A 88 -13.28 -7.56 11.33
N TRP A 89 -12.69 -8.29 12.28
CA TRP A 89 -11.30 -8.06 12.68
C TRP A 89 -10.28 -8.34 11.57
N ILE A 90 -10.50 -9.39 10.77
CA ILE A 90 -9.67 -9.67 9.60
C ILE A 90 -9.74 -8.51 8.60
N CYS A 91 -10.94 -7.97 8.34
CA CYS A 91 -11.12 -6.82 7.46
C CYS A 91 -10.45 -5.55 8.01
N ILE A 92 -10.56 -5.29 9.31
CA ILE A 92 -9.90 -4.15 9.97
C ILE A 92 -8.38 -4.30 9.87
N LEU A 93 -7.84 -5.49 10.16
CA LEU A 93 -6.41 -5.77 10.06
C LEU A 93 -5.91 -5.59 8.61
N ALA A 94 -6.64 -6.09 7.63
CA ALA A 94 -6.34 -5.88 6.23
C ALA A 94 -6.35 -4.39 5.86
N ALA A 95 -7.32 -3.62 6.34
CA ALA A 95 -7.37 -2.18 6.12
C ALA A 95 -6.12 -1.47 6.72
N VAL A 96 -5.74 -1.83 7.95
CA VAL A 96 -4.54 -1.30 8.61
C VAL A 96 -3.28 -1.63 7.80
N ILE A 97 -3.11 -2.89 7.37
CA ILE A 97 -1.98 -3.32 6.54
C ILE A 97 -1.91 -2.50 5.25
N HIS A 98 -3.05 -2.27 4.59
CA HIS A 98 -3.08 -1.48 3.35
C HIS A 98 -2.76 0.00 3.58
N VAL A 99 -3.13 0.59 4.71
CA VAL A 99 -2.77 1.98 5.06
C VAL A 99 -1.27 2.12 5.28
N PHE A 100 -0.65 1.15 5.96
CA PHE A 100 0.77 1.21 6.30
C PHE A 100 1.70 0.59 5.24
N ARG A 101 1.15 0.02 4.17
CA ARG A 101 1.95 -0.55 3.09
C ARG A 101 2.65 0.55 2.30
N PRO A 102 4.00 0.58 2.26
CA PRO A 102 4.74 1.50 1.41
C PRO A 102 4.37 1.25 -0.06
N TRP A 103 4.13 2.31 -0.79
CA TRP A 103 3.74 2.23 -2.20
C TRP A 103 4.56 3.20 -3.02
N MET A 104 5.26 2.67 -4.00
CA MET A 104 5.84 3.43 -5.08
C MET A 104 4.90 3.35 -6.28
N GLU A 105 4.42 4.49 -6.76
CA GLU A 105 3.65 4.51 -8.01
C GLU A 105 4.60 4.18 -9.17
N ASN A 106 4.21 3.21 -9.99
CA ASN A 106 4.78 3.05 -11.32
C ASN A 106 3.95 3.94 -12.26
N PRO A 107 4.43 5.13 -12.63
CA PRO A 107 3.66 6.05 -13.46
C PRO A 107 3.47 5.55 -14.90
N GLY A 108 4.08 4.42 -15.25
CA GLY A 108 4.21 3.96 -16.62
C GLY A 108 5.23 4.83 -17.38
N LYS A 109 5.78 4.30 -18.47
CA LYS A 109 6.65 5.05 -19.36
C LYS A 109 5.78 5.76 -20.40
N THR A 110 5.98 7.05 -20.55
CA THR A 110 5.41 7.78 -21.70
C THR A 110 6.37 7.73 -22.89
N ALA A 111 5.84 7.98 -24.11
CA ALA A 111 6.70 8.06 -25.28
C ALA A 111 7.76 9.16 -25.16
N SER A 112 7.43 10.27 -24.47
CA SER A 112 8.38 11.36 -24.17
C SER A 112 9.48 10.92 -23.21
N ASP A 113 9.18 10.11 -22.20
CA ASP A 113 10.17 9.60 -21.25
C ASP A 113 11.17 8.68 -21.95
N LEU A 114 10.69 7.81 -22.83
CA LEU A 114 11.54 6.94 -23.64
C LEU A 114 12.44 7.74 -24.60
N GLN A 115 11.91 8.80 -25.21
CA GLN A 115 12.71 9.66 -26.09
C GLN A 115 13.76 10.43 -25.30
N HIS A 116 13.42 10.96 -24.13
CA HIS A 116 14.38 11.62 -23.24
C HIS A 116 15.46 10.64 -22.76
N ALA A 117 15.10 9.45 -22.30
CA ALA A 117 16.06 8.42 -21.91
C ALA A 117 17.00 8.03 -23.05
N ARG A 118 16.50 7.90 -24.29
CA ARG A 118 17.34 7.65 -25.47
C ARG A 118 18.34 8.78 -25.74
N THR A 119 17.92 10.02 -25.56
CA THR A 119 18.82 11.18 -25.73
C THR A 119 19.93 11.13 -24.69
N LEU A 120 19.63 10.87 -23.42
CA LEU A 120 20.60 10.74 -22.36
C LEU A 120 21.58 9.57 -22.60
N LEU A 121 21.05 8.42 -23.04
CA LEU A 121 21.87 7.26 -23.39
C LEU A 121 22.84 7.59 -24.51
N ASN A 122 22.42 8.28 -25.56
CA ASN A 122 23.28 8.67 -26.67
C ASN A 122 24.37 9.67 -26.26
N LEU A 123 24.10 10.50 -25.25
CA LEU A 123 25.04 11.53 -24.79
C LEU A 123 26.04 10.99 -23.75
N TYR A 124 25.62 10.14 -22.85
CA TYR A 124 26.38 9.80 -21.64
C TYR A 124 26.65 8.30 -21.47
N SER A 125 26.02 7.42 -22.26
CA SER A 125 26.21 5.98 -22.09
C SER A 125 27.58 5.57 -22.63
N GLN A 126 28.39 4.99 -21.77
CA GLN A 126 29.69 4.37 -22.15
C GLN A 126 29.55 2.83 -22.23
N ASN A 127 28.50 2.27 -21.69
CA ASN A 127 28.28 0.83 -21.61
C ASN A 127 27.09 0.39 -22.50
N PRO A 128 27.31 -0.55 -23.43
CA PRO A 128 26.20 -1.09 -24.26
C PRO A 128 25.02 -1.64 -23.44
N CYS A 129 25.28 -2.17 -22.23
CA CYS A 129 24.24 -2.67 -21.34
C CYS A 129 23.31 -1.55 -20.83
N SER A 130 23.68 -0.30 -20.88
CA SER A 130 22.83 0.82 -20.47
C SER A 130 21.56 0.94 -21.32
N TYR A 131 21.53 0.36 -22.52
CA TYR A 131 20.32 0.30 -23.35
C TYR A 131 19.22 -0.58 -22.77
N LEU A 132 19.53 -1.46 -21.80
CA LEU A 132 18.52 -2.20 -21.01
C LEU A 132 17.60 -1.25 -20.22
N THR A 133 17.99 0.01 -20.02
CA THR A 133 17.16 1.09 -19.48
C THR A 133 15.84 1.26 -20.23
N LEU A 134 15.81 0.94 -21.52
CA LEU A 134 14.64 1.11 -22.38
C LEU A 134 13.67 -0.06 -22.31
N GLU A 135 14.01 -1.17 -21.63
CA GLU A 135 13.13 -2.34 -21.49
C GLU A 135 11.82 -1.98 -20.77
N ASP A 136 10.72 -2.64 -21.17
CA ASP A 136 9.39 -2.33 -20.70
C ASP A 136 9.18 -2.60 -19.20
N ASP A 137 9.95 -3.51 -18.62
CA ASP A 137 9.89 -3.89 -17.20
C ASP A 137 10.54 -2.89 -16.25
N LYS A 138 11.36 -1.96 -16.77
CA LYS A 138 12.07 -0.93 -15.98
C LYS A 138 11.19 0.29 -15.77
N ILE A 139 11.33 0.91 -14.61
CA ILE A 139 10.79 2.22 -14.28
C ILE A 139 11.95 3.23 -14.43
N LEU A 140 11.66 4.42 -14.93
CA LEU A 140 12.65 5.44 -15.13
C LEU A 140 12.53 6.54 -14.07
N TYR A 141 13.61 6.82 -13.37
CA TYR A 141 13.74 8.01 -12.55
C TYR A 141 14.60 9.04 -13.26
N PHE A 142 14.06 10.22 -13.48
CA PHE A 142 14.80 11.35 -14.03
C PHE A 142 15.24 12.29 -12.90
N GLY A 143 16.49 12.72 -12.94
CA GLY A 143 17.00 13.71 -11.98
C GLY A 143 16.23 15.02 -12.07
N LYS A 144 16.09 15.71 -10.94
CA LYS A 144 15.40 17.01 -10.86
C LYS A 144 16.36 18.18 -10.95
N GLN A 145 17.56 18.00 -10.43
CA GLN A 145 18.62 19.01 -10.38
C GLN A 145 19.69 18.76 -11.42
N VAL A 146 19.82 17.52 -11.87
CA VAL A 146 20.81 17.09 -12.88
C VAL A 146 20.12 16.33 -14.01
N ASP A 147 20.68 16.45 -15.21
CA ASP A 147 20.15 15.75 -16.38
C ASP A 147 20.70 14.32 -16.42
N GLY A 148 19.87 13.38 -15.94
CA GLY A 148 20.25 11.98 -15.85
C GLY A 148 19.05 11.07 -15.61
N VAL A 149 19.23 9.78 -15.87
CA VAL A 149 18.20 8.76 -15.67
C VAL A 149 18.76 7.54 -14.96
N ILE A 150 17.99 7.01 -14.00
CA ILE A 150 18.25 5.76 -13.30
C ILE A 150 17.12 4.78 -13.62
N PRO A 151 17.42 3.67 -14.31
CA PRO A 151 16.46 2.59 -14.51
C PRO A 151 16.37 1.76 -13.23
N TYR A 152 15.15 1.47 -12.77
CA TYR A 152 14.94 0.65 -11.57
C TYR A 152 13.73 -0.25 -11.70
N GLY A 153 13.72 -1.29 -10.89
CA GLY A 153 12.58 -2.17 -10.65
C GLY A 153 12.18 -2.16 -9.19
N ILE A 154 10.98 -2.64 -8.87
CA ILE A 154 10.49 -2.76 -7.49
C ILE A 154 10.21 -4.23 -7.20
N VAL A 155 10.86 -4.76 -6.16
CA VAL A 155 10.65 -6.12 -5.67
C VAL A 155 10.29 -6.06 -4.18
N GLY A 156 9.01 -6.20 -3.89
CA GLY A 156 8.50 -6.08 -2.52
C GLY A 156 8.65 -4.67 -1.96
N ASP A 157 9.51 -4.48 -0.95
CA ASP A 157 9.85 -3.21 -0.31
C ASP A 157 11.21 -2.65 -0.79
N THR A 158 11.79 -3.27 -1.83
CA THR A 158 13.14 -2.95 -2.29
C THR A 158 13.10 -2.42 -3.71
N VAL A 159 13.76 -1.30 -3.93
CA VAL A 159 14.09 -0.74 -5.24
C VAL A 159 15.41 -1.34 -5.68
N VAL A 160 15.39 -1.96 -6.84
CA VAL A 160 16.56 -2.60 -7.45
C VAL A 160 16.98 -1.82 -8.68
N VAL A 161 18.20 -1.31 -8.66
CA VAL A 161 18.87 -0.72 -9.83
C VAL A 161 19.83 -1.77 -10.36
N ASN A 162 19.78 -2.02 -11.66
CA ASN A 162 20.70 -2.94 -12.32
C ASN A 162 21.43 -2.20 -13.45
N GLY A 163 22.71 -2.00 -13.26
CA GLY A 163 23.58 -1.26 -14.16
C GLY A 163 23.83 0.18 -13.72
N ASP A 164 24.57 0.91 -14.57
CA ASP A 164 25.01 2.26 -14.28
C ASP A 164 23.89 3.29 -14.48
N PRO A 165 23.78 4.30 -13.62
CA PRO A 165 23.03 5.52 -13.92
C PRO A 165 23.57 6.21 -15.18
N VAL A 166 22.68 6.80 -15.94
CA VAL A 166 23.03 7.48 -17.20
C VAL A 166 23.01 8.99 -16.98
N CYS A 167 24.15 9.58 -16.77
CA CYS A 167 24.35 11.02 -16.57
C CYS A 167 25.81 11.39 -16.88
N LYS A 168 26.14 12.66 -16.72
CA LYS A 168 27.57 13.08 -16.68
C LYS A 168 28.22 12.51 -15.42
N ASP A 169 29.50 12.13 -15.54
CA ASP A 169 30.28 11.58 -14.42
C ASP A 169 30.31 12.53 -13.21
N GLU A 170 30.43 13.83 -13.45
CA GLU A 170 30.42 14.87 -12.41
C GLU A 170 29.09 14.98 -11.65
N ASP A 171 28.01 14.62 -12.30
CA ASP A 171 26.64 14.72 -11.76
C ASP A 171 26.17 13.44 -11.08
N PHE A 172 26.90 12.33 -11.22
CA PHE A 172 26.57 11.04 -10.66
C PHE A 172 26.28 11.09 -9.14
N PRO A 173 27.15 11.69 -8.30
CA PRO A 173 26.89 11.74 -6.86
C PRO A 173 25.56 12.45 -6.52
N LYS A 174 25.26 13.55 -7.21
CA LYS A 174 24.03 14.32 -7.01
C LYS A 174 22.80 13.53 -7.43
N LEU A 175 22.85 12.89 -8.61
CA LEU A 175 21.76 12.06 -9.11
C LEU A 175 21.46 10.89 -8.17
N LEU A 176 22.53 10.25 -7.66
CA LEU A 176 22.39 9.14 -6.71
C LEU A 176 21.79 9.59 -5.38
N ASP A 177 22.20 10.74 -4.86
CA ASP A 177 21.67 11.27 -3.61
C ASP A 177 20.20 11.69 -3.73
N GLU A 178 19.80 12.31 -4.85
CA GLU A 178 18.39 12.56 -5.15
C GLU A 178 17.56 11.27 -5.20
N PHE A 179 18.12 10.24 -5.84
CA PHE A 179 17.45 8.95 -5.95
C PHE A 179 17.36 8.22 -4.61
N LYS A 180 18.40 8.27 -3.76
CA LYS A 180 18.35 7.77 -2.38
C LYS A 180 17.26 8.46 -1.59
N GLU A 181 17.17 9.79 -1.69
CA GLU A 181 16.12 10.55 -1.00
C GLU A 181 14.72 10.18 -1.49
N PHE A 182 14.55 9.94 -2.80
CA PHE A 182 13.32 9.47 -3.38
C PHE A 182 12.93 8.08 -2.83
N CYS A 183 13.86 7.13 -2.75
CA CYS A 183 13.63 5.80 -2.16
C CYS A 183 13.27 5.90 -0.69
N LEU A 184 13.97 6.73 0.09
CA LEU A 184 13.69 6.94 1.52
C LEU A 184 12.31 7.55 1.76
N LYS A 185 11.91 8.54 0.96
CA LYS A 185 10.56 9.14 1.04
C LYS A 185 9.44 8.15 0.74
N SER A 186 9.75 7.11 -0.04
CA SER A 186 8.82 6.04 -0.38
C SER A 186 8.93 4.81 0.53
N ALA A 187 9.75 4.90 1.61
CA ALA A 187 10.06 3.81 2.54
C ALA A 187 10.53 2.52 1.86
N HIS A 188 11.30 2.65 0.76
CA HIS A 188 11.90 1.54 0.07
C HIS A 188 13.39 1.46 0.37
N LYS A 189 13.88 0.23 0.49
CA LYS A 189 15.31 -0.06 0.53
C LYS A 189 15.88 0.09 -0.87
N LEU A 190 17.09 0.61 -0.98
CA LEU A 190 17.80 0.70 -2.25
C LEU A 190 18.85 -0.41 -2.34
N PHE A 191 18.81 -1.15 -3.43
CA PHE A 191 19.80 -2.16 -3.77
C PHE A 191 20.30 -1.91 -5.19
N ILE A 192 21.61 -1.75 -5.33
CA ILE A 192 22.25 -1.45 -6.63
C ILE A 192 23.13 -2.63 -6.99
N LEU A 193 22.94 -3.13 -8.22
CA LEU A 193 23.64 -4.26 -8.79
C LEU A 193 24.45 -3.83 -10.01
N SER A 194 25.58 -4.48 -10.22
CA SER A 194 26.35 -4.38 -11.47
C SER A 194 26.75 -2.94 -11.85
N ILE A 195 27.11 -2.13 -10.83
CA ILE A 195 27.77 -0.85 -11.08
C ILE A 195 29.19 -1.12 -11.58
N THR A 196 29.62 -0.38 -12.60
CA THR A 196 31.01 -0.45 -13.09
C THR A 196 31.96 0.20 -12.10
N ASP A 197 33.24 -0.22 -12.13
CA ASP A 197 34.30 0.32 -11.25
C ASP A 197 34.50 1.83 -11.43
N HIS A 198 34.01 2.41 -12.53
CA HIS A 198 34.03 3.84 -12.79
C HIS A 198 33.19 4.66 -11.80
N PHE A 199 32.16 4.06 -11.20
CA PHE A 199 31.25 4.70 -10.25
C PHE A 199 31.41 4.20 -8.81
N LEU A 200 32.42 3.38 -8.53
CA LEU A 200 32.80 2.93 -7.21
C LEU A 200 33.89 3.85 -6.64
#